data_1c65a1f10b63775bb3cbbe6dbac3d4c1
#
_entry.id   1c65a1f10b63775bb3cbbe6dbac3d4c1
#
_cell.length_a   1.000
_cell.length_b   1.000
_cell.length_c   1.000
_cell.angle_alpha   90.00
_cell.angle_beta   90.00
_cell.angle_gamma   90.00
#
_symmetry.space_group_name_H-M   'P 1'
#
loop_
_entity.id
_entity.type
_entity.pdbx_description
1 polymer ?
#
loop_
_entity_poly.entity_id
_entity_poly.type
_entity_poly.pdbx_seq_one_letter_code
_entity_poly.pdbx_strand_id
1 'polypeptide(L)'
;MRAATHGAQLPYQLLAGVVPARGGWLVASAKWQGATIAPQEPEVIGEFIDILDYKPAYRVIAVFTPIGLLEEPRAKGRSCEREARRVLGVPRASAIASAPPRAALAASTYEEAVEASGGHLSPIRWRQIAKIAEVDKVIAPYWQRTVFEVHPELSFFQLAEDRPLRYPKRTQVGIEEREEILRARLPGAERILGATLPGVSKSQLNDAAACLWTARRIAARTVSRLPEDPEWDALGLRMEIVR
;
A
#
# COMPACT_ATOMS: atom_id res chain seq x y z
N MET A 1 -27.87 45.82 -3.74
CA MET A 1 -26.55 45.18 -3.83
C MET A 1 -26.54 44.01 -2.88
N ARG A 2 -26.63 42.79 -3.40
CA ARG A 2 -26.46 41.57 -2.60
C ARG A 2 -24.96 41.21 -2.57
N ALA A 3 -24.36 41.22 -1.40
CA ALA A 3 -22.99 40.76 -1.19
C ALA A 3 -22.91 39.28 -1.56
N ALA A 4 -22.06 38.96 -2.53
CA ALA A 4 -21.72 37.59 -2.85
C ALA A 4 -20.91 37.04 -1.65
N THR A 5 -21.53 36.14 -0.87
CA THR A 5 -20.82 35.33 0.10
C THR A 5 -19.85 34.45 -0.66
N HIS A 6 -18.56 34.81 -0.61
CA HIS A 6 -17.48 33.88 -0.99
C HIS A 6 -17.55 32.70 -0.04
N GLY A 7 -18.15 31.61 -0.48
CA GLY A 7 -18.09 30.36 0.24
C GLY A 7 -16.62 29.98 0.39
N ALA A 8 -16.14 29.91 1.64
CA ALA A 8 -14.78 29.46 1.93
C ALA A 8 -14.57 28.10 1.26
N GLN A 9 -13.71 28.07 0.24
CA GLN A 9 -13.37 26.84 -0.45
C GLN A 9 -12.68 25.93 0.55
N LEU A 10 -13.28 24.78 0.88
CA LEU A 10 -12.67 23.83 1.81
C LEU A 10 -11.28 23.47 1.29
N PRO A 11 -10.24 23.50 2.12
CA PRO A 11 -8.91 23.17 1.69
C PRO A 11 -8.87 21.71 1.23
N TYR A 12 -8.24 21.44 0.07
CA TYR A 12 -8.02 20.07 -0.38
C TYR A 12 -7.11 19.36 0.61
N GLN A 13 -7.24 18.04 0.69
CA GLN A 13 -6.33 17.14 1.40
C GLN A 13 -5.51 16.33 0.40
N LEU A 14 -4.26 16.02 0.73
CA LEU A 14 -3.44 15.15 -0.09
C LEU A 14 -3.59 13.70 0.38
N LEU A 15 -3.75 12.79 -0.56
CA LEU A 15 -3.77 11.34 -0.36
C LEU A 15 -2.65 10.72 -1.18
N ALA A 16 -2.06 9.63 -0.68
CA ALA A 16 -1.01 8.90 -1.38
C ALA A 16 -1.25 7.38 -1.36
N GLY A 17 -1.06 6.75 -2.52
CA GLY A 17 -0.83 5.32 -2.67
C GLY A 17 0.65 5.10 -2.96
N VAL A 18 1.32 4.29 -2.12
CA VAL A 18 2.78 4.17 -2.12
C VAL A 18 3.18 2.72 -2.29
N VAL A 19 4.08 2.45 -3.23
CA VAL A 19 4.61 1.10 -3.45
C VAL A 19 6.13 1.13 -3.62
N PRO A 20 6.85 0.05 -3.26
CA PRO A 20 8.29 -0.03 -3.48
C PRO A 20 8.63 0.08 -4.97
N ALA A 21 9.66 0.87 -5.30
CA ALA A 21 10.18 1.02 -6.65
C ALA A 21 11.71 1.00 -6.66
N ARG A 22 12.28 0.84 -7.85
CA ARG A 22 13.72 0.99 -8.03
C ARG A 22 14.11 2.45 -7.74
N GLY A 23 15.09 2.63 -6.86
CA GLY A 23 15.58 3.96 -6.46
C GLY A 23 14.72 4.66 -5.40
N GLY A 24 13.69 3.99 -4.83
CA GLY A 24 12.87 4.58 -3.77
C GLY A 24 11.47 4.01 -3.67
N TRP A 25 10.49 4.89 -3.64
CA TRP A 25 9.07 4.61 -3.49
C TRP A 25 8.29 5.30 -4.59
N LEU A 26 7.53 4.55 -5.37
CA LEU A 26 6.57 5.14 -6.30
C LEU A 26 5.38 5.66 -5.52
N VAL A 27 5.11 6.94 -5.68
CA VAL A 27 4.00 7.66 -5.03
C VAL A 27 3.01 8.08 -6.10
N ALA A 28 1.80 7.54 -6.03
CA ALA A 28 0.63 8.03 -6.73
C ALA A 28 -0.16 8.91 -5.76
N SER A 29 -0.20 10.22 -5.99
CA SER A 29 -0.87 11.15 -5.10
C SER A 29 -2.12 11.77 -5.74
N ALA A 30 -3.01 12.31 -4.92
CA ALA A 30 -4.18 13.04 -5.38
C ALA A 30 -4.59 14.15 -4.41
N LYS A 31 -5.11 15.25 -4.95
CA LYS A 31 -5.88 16.23 -4.21
C LYS A 31 -7.31 15.71 -4.03
N TRP A 32 -7.78 15.70 -2.79
CA TRP A 32 -9.12 15.23 -2.43
C TRP A 32 -9.90 16.34 -1.73
N GLN A 33 -11.12 16.60 -2.22
CA GLN A 33 -12.02 17.62 -1.65
C GLN A 33 -13.47 17.15 -1.80
N GLY A 34 -14.12 16.85 -0.69
CA GLY A 34 -15.49 16.33 -0.69
C GLY A 34 -15.61 15.04 -1.52
N ALA A 35 -16.44 15.04 -2.55
CA ALA A 35 -16.60 13.90 -3.46
C ALA A 35 -15.52 13.84 -4.55
N THR A 36 -14.78 14.93 -4.80
CA THR A 36 -13.84 15.06 -5.91
C THR A 36 -12.46 14.57 -5.53
N ILE A 37 -11.86 13.78 -6.42
CA ILE A 37 -10.45 13.37 -6.36
C ILE A 37 -9.78 13.77 -7.67
N ALA A 38 -8.58 14.37 -7.57
CA ALA A 38 -7.78 14.80 -8.70
C ALA A 38 -6.36 14.21 -8.57
N PRO A 39 -6.09 13.05 -9.22
CA PRO A 39 -4.76 12.45 -9.26
C PRO A 39 -3.73 13.41 -9.83
N GLN A 40 -2.51 13.35 -9.27
CA GLN A 40 -1.34 14.08 -9.73
C GLN A 40 -0.43 13.17 -10.56
N GLU A 41 0.56 13.75 -11.24
CA GLU A 41 1.63 12.96 -11.86
C GLU A 41 2.33 12.12 -10.78
N PRO A 42 2.52 10.81 -10.99
CA PRO A 42 3.26 9.99 -10.04
C PRO A 42 4.73 10.33 -10.05
N GLU A 43 5.38 10.15 -8.91
CA GLU A 43 6.80 10.42 -8.74
C GLU A 43 7.50 9.29 -7.97
N VAL A 44 8.83 9.20 -8.08
CA VAL A 44 9.65 8.30 -7.25
C VAL A 44 10.37 9.15 -6.21
N ILE A 45 10.06 8.91 -4.94
CA ILE A 45 10.71 9.55 -3.78
C ILE A 45 11.75 8.58 -3.22
N GLY A 46 12.96 9.05 -2.95
CA GLY A 46 14.11 8.22 -2.59
C GLY A 46 13.92 7.45 -1.28
N GLU A 47 13.57 8.15 -0.23
CA GLU A 47 13.44 7.59 1.12
C GLU A 47 12.01 7.69 1.66
N PHE A 48 11.61 6.73 2.50
CA PHE A 48 10.25 6.73 3.07
C PHE A 48 10.01 7.89 4.03
N ILE A 49 11.07 8.35 4.71
CA ILE A 49 10.99 9.52 5.61
C ILE A 49 10.60 10.80 4.84
N ASP A 50 11.03 10.97 3.59
CA ASP A 50 10.69 12.12 2.77
C ASP A 50 9.19 12.14 2.41
N ILE A 51 8.55 10.94 2.36
CA ILE A 51 7.10 10.83 2.19
C ILE A 51 6.37 11.26 3.45
N LEU A 52 6.90 10.92 4.63
CA LEU A 52 6.33 11.33 5.92
C LEU A 52 6.44 12.85 6.12
N ASP A 53 7.56 13.45 5.67
CA ASP A 53 7.87 14.88 5.79
C ASP A 53 7.37 15.74 4.61
N TYR A 54 6.68 15.13 3.63
CA TYR A 54 6.19 15.80 2.43
C TYR A 54 5.34 17.03 2.76
N LYS A 55 5.49 18.10 1.98
CA LYS A 55 4.72 19.35 2.17
C LYS A 55 3.93 19.75 0.94
N PRO A 56 2.65 20.03 1.07
CA PRO A 56 1.81 19.86 2.27
C PRO A 56 1.66 18.39 2.66
N ALA A 57 1.51 18.12 3.95
CA ALA A 57 1.48 16.76 4.48
C ALA A 57 0.31 15.94 3.92
N TYR A 58 0.56 14.65 3.69
CA TYR A 58 -0.49 13.72 3.31
C TYR A 58 -1.46 13.48 4.48
N ARG A 59 -2.75 13.51 4.19
CA ARG A 59 -3.81 13.13 5.15
C ARG A 59 -3.86 11.62 5.35
N VAL A 60 -3.60 10.86 4.28
CA VAL A 60 -3.54 9.40 4.27
C VAL A 60 -2.43 8.95 3.34
N ILE A 61 -1.59 8.06 3.82
CA ILE A 61 -0.57 7.32 3.08
C ILE A 61 -0.96 5.84 3.15
N ALA A 62 -1.44 5.29 2.04
CA ALA A 62 -1.73 3.86 1.89
C ALA A 62 -0.51 3.17 1.26
N VAL A 63 0.28 2.47 2.06
CA VAL A 63 1.57 1.93 1.62
C VAL A 63 1.52 0.41 1.48
N PHE A 64 2.07 -0.08 0.38
CA PHE A 64 2.28 -1.52 0.15
C PHE A 64 3.60 -1.98 0.76
N THR A 65 3.61 -2.07 2.07
CA THR A 65 4.70 -2.68 2.85
C THR A 65 4.15 -3.10 4.22
N PRO A 66 4.67 -4.15 4.84
CA PRO A 66 4.29 -4.52 6.21
C PRO A 66 4.57 -3.40 7.21
N ILE A 67 3.60 -3.14 8.11
CA ILE A 67 3.72 -2.27 9.27
C ILE A 67 3.45 -3.08 10.52
N GLY A 68 4.38 -3.05 11.49
CA GLY A 68 4.38 -3.94 12.64
C GLY A 68 4.82 -5.36 12.27
N LEU A 69 5.82 -5.86 12.97
CA LEU A 69 6.48 -7.11 12.67
C LEU A 69 6.50 -8.02 13.90
N LEU A 70 6.42 -9.32 13.65
CA LEU A 70 6.64 -10.31 14.70
C LEU A 70 8.12 -10.29 15.11
N GLU A 71 8.40 -10.49 16.38
CA GLU A 71 9.79 -10.68 16.87
C GLU A 71 10.29 -12.08 16.49
N GLU A 72 9.44 -13.10 16.66
CA GLU A 72 9.76 -14.48 16.36
C GLU A 72 9.04 -14.96 15.09
N PRO A 73 9.65 -15.87 14.32
CA PRO A 73 9.03 -16.45 13.16
C PRO A 73 7.75 -17.22 13.54
N ARG A 74 6.67 -17.00 12.76
CA ARG A 74 5.40 -17.71 12.94
C ARG A 74 4.98 -18.35 11.62
N ALA A 75 4.62 -19.61 11.67
CA ALA A 75 4.05 -20.30 10.52
C ALA A 75 2.84 -19.52 9.96
N LYS A 76 2.84 -19.25 8.65
CA LYS A 76 1.82 -18.45 7.94
C LYS A 76 1.79 -16.95 8.32
N GLY A 77 2.78 -16.42 9.05
CA GLY A 77 2.96 -15.00 9.32
C GLY A 77 1.96 -14.39 10.31
N ARG A 78 1.74 -13.07 10.20
CA ARG A 78 0.85 -12.27 11.03
C ARG A 78 -0.63 -12.66 10.82
N SER A 79 -1.50 -12.37 11.79
CA SER A 79 -2.96 -12.63 11.67
C SER A 79 -3.56 -11.91 10.47
N CYS A 80 -3.18 -10.65 10.24
CA CYS A 80 -3.63 -9.85 9.10
C CYS A 80 -3.37 -10.53 7.75
N GLU A 81 -2.20 -11.13 7.57
CA GLU A 81 -1.85 -11.85 6.34
C GLU A 81 -2.63 -13.15 6.17
N ARG A 82 -2.89 -13.87 7.29
CA ARG A 82 -3.72 -15.08 7.25
C ARG A 82 -5.15 -14.76 6.83
N GLU A 83 -5.71 -13.67 7.35
CA GLU A 83 -7.05 -13.24 6.98
C GLU A 83 -7.11 -12.70 5.56
N ALA A 84 -6.12 -11.90 5.14
CA ALA A 84 -6.01 -11.43 3.77
C ALA A 84 -6.00 -12.59 2.76
N ARG A 85 -5.29 -13.69 3.08
CA ARG A 85 -5.30 -14.91 2.25
C ARG A 85 -6.67 -15.59 2.20
N ARG A 86 -7.41 -15.60 3.33
CA ARG A 86 -8.79 -16.15 3.36
C ARG A 86 -9.72 -15.33 2.49
N VAL A 87 -9.62 -14.00 2.57
CA VAL A 87 -10.44 -13.09 1.77
C VAL A 87 -10.19 -13.29 0.28
N LEU A 88 -8.93 -13.33 -0.14
CA LEU A 88 -8.59 -13.47 -1.56
C LEU A 88 -8.90 -14.87 -2.12
N GLY A 89 -8.82 -15.91 -1.28
CA GLY A 89 -9.02 -17.29 -1.73
C GLY A 89 -8.00 -17.76 -2.78
N VAL A 90 -8.14 -19.01 -3.22
CA VAL A 90 -7.30 -19.60 -4.26
C VAL A 90 -7.78 -19.10 -5.64
N PRO A 91 -6.87 -18.76 -6.56
CA PRO A 91 -5.41 -18.85 -6.48
C PRO A 91 -4.73 -17.58 -5.93
N ARG A 92 -5.47 -16.51 -5.64
CA ARG A 92 -4.92 -15.17 -5.33
C ARG A 92 -4.33 -15.06 -3.92
N ALA A 93 -4.67 -15.96 -3.00
CA ALA A 93 -4.07 -16.01 -1.67
C ALA A 93 -2.53 -16.05 -1.69
N SER A 94 -1.93 -16.67 -2.71
CA SER A 94 -0.47 -16.73 -2.88
C SER A 94 0.22 -15.38 -3.10
N ALA A 95 -0.54 -14.34 -3.45
CA ALA A 95 -0.01 -12.99 -3.57
C ALA A 95 0.36 -12.36 -2.22
N ILE A 96 -0.27 -12.83 -1.12
CA ILE A 96 0.02 -12.34 0.22
C ILE A 96 1.19 -13.13 0.81
N ALA A 97 2.41 -12.64 0.61
CA ALA A 97 3.59 -13.19 1.25
C ALA A 97 3.66 -12.74 2.72
N SER A 98 4.08 -13.65 3.62
CA SER A 98 4.29 -13.29 5.04
C SER A 98 5.40 -12.25 5.19
N ALA A 99 5.23 -11.30 6.10
CA ALA A 99 6.31 -10.42 6.52
C ALA A 99 7.43 -11.22 7.20
N PRO A 100 8.68 -10.79 7.08
CA PRO A 100 9.76 -11.37 7.86
C PRO A 100 9.57 -11.00 9.33
N PRO A 101 10.08 -11.79 10.28
CA PRO A 101 10.25 -11.33 11.65
C PRO A 101 11.28 -10.18 11.71
N ARG A 102 11.20 -9.33 12.73
CA ARG A 102 12.09 -8.15 12.84
C ARG A 102 13.55 -8.54 12.85
N ALA A 103 13.93 -9.65 13.50
CA ALA A 103 15.30 -10.16 13.51
C ALA A 103 15.88 -10.38 12.11
N ALA A 104 15.06 -10.74 11.11
CA ALA A 104 15.51 -10.95 9.75
C ALA A 104 15.86 -9.65 8.99
N LEU A 105 15.49 -8.49 9.51
CA LEU A 105 15.79 -7.20 8.86
C LEU A 105 17.28 -6.83 8.95
N ALA A 106 18.01 -7.39 9.92
CA ALA A 106 19.44 -7.17 10.11
C ALA A 106 20.33 -8.11 9.26
N ALA A 107 19.73 -9.10 8.58
CA ALA A 107 20.47 -10.07 7.79
C ALA A 107 21.16 -9.42 6.58
N SER A 108 22.41 -9.80 6.35
CA SER A 108 23.22 -9.33 5.23
C SER A 108 23.12 -10.25 4.00
N THR A 109 22.72 -11.51 4.21
CA THR A 109 22.54 -12.52 3.16
C THR A 109 21.14 -13.10 3.18
N TYR A 110 20.74 -13.72 2.06
CA TYR A 110 19.47 -14.42 1.97
C TYR A 110 19.39 -15.60 2.95
N GLU A 111 20.50 -16.32 3.10
CA GLU A 111 20.62 -17.48 3.97
C GLU A 111 20.42 -17.09 5.44
N GLU A 112 21.08 -16.01 5.90
CA GLU A 112 20.88 -15.47 7.25
C GLU A 112 19.43 -15.04 7.49
N ALA A 113 18.81 -14.38 6.51
CA ALA A 113 17.41 -13.95 6.59
C ALA A 113 16.46 -15.15 6.63
N VAL A 114 16.73 -16.21 5.88
CA VAL A 114 15.95 -17.47 5.91
C VAL A 114 16.06 -18.12 7.28
N GLU A 115 17.25 -18.22 7.84
CA GLU A 115 17.49 -18.77 9.19
C GLU A 115 16.71 -17.97 10.25
N ALA A 116 16.90 -16.65 10.28
CA ALA A 116 16.17 -15.76 11.19
C ALA A 116 14.65 -15.81 11.01
N SER A 117 14.16 -16.24 9.84
CA SER A 117 12.74 -16.43 9.53
C SER A 117 12.23 -17.86 9.77
N GLY A 118 13.03 -18.72 10.44
CA GLY A 118 12.65 -20.13 10.67
C GLY A 118 12.45 -20.93 9.38
N GLY A 119 13.18 -20.63 8.32
CA GLY A 119 13.06 -21.29 7.01
C GLY A 119 11.92 -20.80 6.11
N HIS A 120 11.20 -19.77 6.50
CA HIS A 120 9.94 -19.38 5.84
C HIS A 120 10.01 -18.09 5.00
N LEU A 121 11.21 -17.58 4.69
CA LEU A 121 11.38 -16.38 3.87
C LEU A 121 11.37 -16.71 2.37
N SER A 122 10.45 -16.11 1.62
CA SER A 122 10.43 -16.26 0.16
C SER A 122 11.47 -15.33 -0.51
N PRO A 123 12.04 -15.72 -1.68
CA PRO A 123 12.95 -14.84 -2.44
C PRO A 123 12.32 -13.49 -2.85
N ILE A 124 11.00 -13.44 -3.01
CA ILE A 124 10.28 -12.20 -3.30
C ILE A 124 10.33 -11.28 -2.08
N ARG A 125 10.14 -11.82 -0.88
CA ARG A 125 10.17 -11.04 0.36
C ARG A 125 11.59 -10.58 0.70
N TRP A 126 12.61 -11.41 0.44
CA TRP A 126 14.00 -11.01 0.56
C TRP A 126 14.32 -9.74 -0.24
N ARG A 127 13.88 -9.66 -1.50
CA ARG A 127 14.07 -8.47 -2.34
C ARG A 127 13.37 -7.20 -1.80
N GLN A 128 12.44 -7.35 -0.89
CA GLN A 128 11.70 -6.26 -0.26
C GLN A 128 12.24 -5.91 1.14
N ILE A 129 13.16 -6.72 1.69
CA ILE A 129 13.56 -6.63 3.09
C ILE A 129 14.14 -5.25 3.44
N ALA A 130 14.96 -4.68 2.56
CA ALA A 130 15.52 -3.35 2.76
C ALA A 130 14.42 -2.25 2.82
N LYS A 131 13.35 -2.39 2.02
CA LYS A 131 12.21 -1.47 2.05
C LYS A 131 11.34 -1.66 3.30
N ILE A 132 11.22 -2.88 3.80
CA ILE A 132 10.53 -3.17 5.06
C ILE A 132 11.35 -2.58 6.22
N ALA A 133 12.67 -2.78 6.24
CA ALA A 133 13.56 -2.22 7.26
C ALA A 133 13.55 -0.68 7.26
N GLU A 134 13.52 -0.06 6.09
CA GLU A 134 13.42 1.39 5.94
C GLU A 134 12.17 1.95 6.62
N VAL A 135 11.01 1.31 6.42
CA VAL A 135 9.75 1.71 7.06
C VAL A 135 9.75 1.39 8.55
N ASP A 136 10.18 0.18 8.96
CA ASP A 136 10.23 -0.23 10.37
C ASP A 136 11.08 0.72 11.22
N LYS A 137 12.14 1.30 10.63
CA LYS A 137 13.05 2.25 11.29
C LYS A 137 12.39 3.60 11.61
N VAL A 138 11.45 4.07 10.78
CA VAL A 138 10.90 5.43 10.89
C VAL A 138 9.44 5.47 11.33
N ILE A 139 8.73 4.33 11.23
CA ILE A 139 7.34 4.26 11.64
C ILE A 139 7.20 4.17 13.16
N ALA A 140 6.29 4.92 13.72
CA ALA A 140 5.97 4.90 15.14
C ALA A 140 4.45 4.82 15.31
N PRO A 141 3.92 4.40 16.48
CA PRO A 141 2.47 4.21 16.67
C PRO A 141 1.60 5.40 16.31
N TYR A 142 2.09 6.62 16.51
CA TYR A 142 1.34 7.84 16.13
C TYR A 142 1.16 7.99 14.62
N TRP A 143 2.08 7.47 13.81
CA TRP A 143 1.96 7.48 12.35
C TRP A 143 0.80 6.63 11.84
N GLN A 144 0.33 5.64 12.58
CA GLN A 144 -0.81 4.80 12.19
C GLN A 144 -2.17 5.54 12.19
N ARG A 145 -2.16 6.86 12.43
CA ARG A 145 -3.29 7.76 12.15
C ARG A 145 -3.28 8.28 10.71
N THR A 146 -2.14 8.18 10.03
CA THR A 146 -1.90 8.72 8.69
C THR A 146 -1.39 7.65 7.72
N VAL A 147 -0.55 6.72 8.19
CA VAL A 147 0.08 5.67 7.40
C VAL A 147 -0.63 4.33 7.66
N PHE A 148 -1.05 3.68 6.59
CA PHE A 148 -1.82 2.44 6.64
C PHE A 148 -1.19 1.41 5.72
N GLU A 149 -0.97 0.19 6.25
CA GLU A 149 -0.60 -0.94 5.42
C GLU A 149 -1.80 -1.33 4.54
N VAL A 150 -1.57 -1.41 3.26
CA VAL A 150 -2.54 -1.89 2.27
C VAL A 150 -1.89 -2.91 1.35
N HIS A 151 -2.69 -3.72 0.67
CA HIS A 151 -2.17 -4.67 -0.30
C HIS A 151 -2.90 -4.50 -1.64
N PRO A 152 -2.19 -4.24 -2.76
CA PRO A 152 -2.82 -3.98 -4.06
C PRO A 152 -3.80 -5.07 -4.50
N GLU A 153 -3.51 -6.35 -4.28
CA GLU A 153 -4.44 -7.43 -4.65
C GLU A 153 -5.74 -7.40 -3.85
N LEU A 154 -5.73 -6.94 -2.58
CA LEU A 154 -6.96 -6.71 -1.80
C LEU A 154 -7.71 -5.48 -2.32
N SER A 155 -6.99 -4.43 -2.68
CA SER A 155 -7.59 -3.25 -3.31
C SER A 155 -8.27 -3.61 -4.63
N PHE A 156 -7.61 -4.39 -5.50
CA PHE A 156 -8.19 -4.88 -6.74
C PHE A 156 -9.36 -5.84 -6.52
N PHE A 157 -9.30 -6.70 -5.52
CA PHE A 157 -10.41 -7.58 -5.16
C PHE A 157 -11.68 -6.75 -4.85
N GLN A 158 -11.54 -5.67 -4.06
CA GLN A 158 -12.64 -4.78 -3.77
C GLN A 158 -13.07 -3.91 -4.96
N LEU A 159 -12.12 -3.41 -5.75
CA LEU A 159 -12.41 -2.69 -6.99
C LEU A 159 -13.27 -3.53 -7.95
N ALA A 160 -13.06 -4.85 -7.95
CA ALA A 160 -13.81 -5.85 -8.70
C ALA A 160 -15.04 -6.39 -7.95
N GLU A 161 -15.54 -5.67 -6.93
CA GLU A 161 -16.74 -6.04 -6.15
C GLU A 161 -16.60 -7.41 -5.46
N ASP A 162 -15.50 -7.56 -4.72
CA ASP A 162 -15.10 -8.78 -4.01
C ASP A 162 -14.99 -10.02 -4.91
N ARG A 163 -14.56 -9.82 -6.14
CA ARG A 163 -14.25 -10.91 -7.08
C ARG A 163 -12.76 -10.96 -7.43
N PRO A 164 -12.16 -12.15 -7.51
CA PRO A 164 -10.76 -12.27 -7.89
C PRO A 164 -10.56 -11.90 -9.37
N LEU A 165 -9.51 -11.13 -9.65
CA LEU A 165 -9.12 -10.82 -11.03
C LEU A 165 -8.67 -12.09 -11.75
N ARG A 166 -8.94 -12.17 -13.06
CA ARG A 166 -8.72 -13.38 -13.87
C ARG A 166 -7.25 -13.60 -14.19
N TYR A 167 -6.54 -12.52 -14.57
CA TYR A 167 -5.21 -12.63 -15.15
C TYR A 167 -4.09 -12.24 -14.18
N PRO A 168 -2.90 -12.87 -14.27
CA PRO A 168 -1.75 -12.48 -13.47
C PRO A 168 -1.33 -11.05 -13.77
N LYS A 169 -0.98 -10.27 -12.74
CA LYS A 169 -0.72 -8.83 -12.83
C LYS A 169 0.44 -8.41 -13.73
N ARG A 170 1.33 -9.33 -14.11
CA ARG A 170 2.50 -9.06 -14.96
C ARG A 170 2.29 -9.42 -16.41
N THR A 171 1.18 -10.06 -16.76
CA THR A 171 0.81 -10.30 -18.16
C THR A 171 0.19 -9.06 -18.75
N GLN A 172 0.30 -8.88 -20.07
CA GLN A 172 -0.31 -7.73 -20.75
C GLN A 172 -1.82 -7.65 -20.47
N VAL A 173 -2.53 -8.77 -20.63
CA VAL A 173 -3.99 -8.85 -20.33
C VAL A 173 -4.29 -8.54 -18.87
N GLY A 174 -3.44 -8.96 -17.93
CA GLY A 174 -3.62 -8.66 -16.51
C GLY A 174 -3.33 -7.21 -16.14
N ILE A 175 -2.45 -6.53 -16.89
CA ILE A 175 -2.24 -5.09 -16.78
C ILE A 175 -3.48 -4.35 -17.28
N GLU A 176 -3.98 -4.70 -18.47
CA GLU A 176 -5.17 -4.10 -19.09
C GLU A 176 -6.43 -4.29 -18.24
N GLU A 177 -6.66 -5.49 -17.70
CA GLU A 177 -7.77 -5.77 -16.75
C GLU A 177 -7.75 -4.82 -15.56
N ARG A 178 -6.57 -4.56 -14.98
CA ARG A 178 -6.42 -3.65 -13.84
C ARG A 178 -6.61 -2.19 -14.23
N GLU A 179 -6.07 -1.77 -15.36
CA GLU A 179 -6.22 -0.42 -15.87
C GLU A 179 -7.69 -0.09 -16.18
N GLU A 180 -8.43 -1.01 -16.78
CA GLU A 180 -9.86 -0.85 -17.08
C GLU A 180 -10.66 -0.61 -15.80
N ILE A 181 -10.44 -1.44 -14.76
CA ILE A 181 -11.10 -1.30 -13.48
C ILE A 181 -10.73 0.03 -12.80
N LEU A 182 -9.45 0.42 -12.85
CA LEU A 182 -8.99 1.68 -12.25
C LEU A 182 -9.61 2.88 -12.96
N ARG A 183 -9.69 2.89 -14.28
CA ARG A 183 -10.36 3.96 -15.04
C ARG A 183 -11.83 4.09 -14.66
N ALA A 184 -12.52 2.97 -14.45
CA ALA A 184 -13.93 2.97 -14.06
C ALA A 184 -14.16 3.45 -12.61
N ARG A 185 -13.21 3.25 -11.69
CA ARG A 185 -13.42 3.43 -10.25
C ARG A 185 -12.59 4.55 -9.60
N LEU A 186 -11.55 5.04 -10.27
CA LEU A 186 -10.70 6.16 -9.82
C LEU A 186 -10.72 7.26 -10.88
N PRO A 187 -11.59 8.28 -10.75
CA PRO A 187 -11.63 9.40 -11.70
C PRO A 187 -10.25 10.06 -11.87
N GLY A 188 -9.81 10.24 -13.11
CA GLY A 188 -8.50 10.81 -13.44
C GLY A 188 -7.32 9.82 -13.32
N ALA A 189 -7.59 8.52 -13.21
CA ALA A 189 -6.55 7.48 -13.14
C ALA A 189 -5.56 7.53 -14.31
N GLU A 190 -5.98 8.03 -15.47
CA GLU A 190 -5.16 8.15 -16.69
C GLU A 190 -3.85 8.89 -16.44
N ARG A 191 -3.85 9.87 -15.54
CA ARG A 191 -2.66 10.64 -15.19
C ARG A 191 -1.59 9.76 -14.57
N ILE A 192 -1.98 8.77 -13.77
CA ILE A 192 -1.06 7.80 -13.17
C ILE A 192 -0.73 6.70 -14.16
N LEU A 193 -1.74 6.10 -14.78
CA LEU A 193 -1.60 4.94 -15.67
C LEU A 193 -0.83 5.25 -16.96
N GLY A 194 -0.96 6.51 -17.46
CA GLY A 194 -0.26 7.01 -18.63
C GLY A 194 1.21 7.37 -18.39
N ALA A 195 1.62 7.50 -17.15
CA ALA A 195 2.97 7.95 -16.80
C ALA A 195 4.05 6.97 -17.27
N THR A 196 5.23 7.53 -17.56
CA THR A 196 6.46 6.79 -17.87
C THR A 196 7.56 7.31 -16.96
N LEU A 197 8.02 6.46 -16.05
CA LEU A 197 9.07 6.79 -15.09
C LEU A 197 10.22 5.77 -15.21
N PRO A 198 11.49 6.22 -15.14
CA PRO A 198 12.63 5.31 -15.21
C PRO A 198 12.57 4.21 -14.14
N GLY A 199 12.66 2.95 -14.55
CA GLY A 199 12.66 1.79 -13.65
C GLY A 199 11.31 1.45 -13.01
N VAL A 200 10.22 2.10 -13.43
CA VAL A 200 8.86 1.81 -12.98
C VAL A 200 8.09 1.05 -14.07
N SER A 201 7.49 -0.07 -13.70
CA SER A 201 6.66 -0.89 -14.60
C SER A 201 5.20 -0.45 -14.56
N LYS A 202 4.43 -0.76 -15.62
CA LYS A 202 2.98 -0.56 -15.66
C LYS A 202 2.26 -1.24 -14.49
N SER A 203 2.70 -2.45 -14.11
CA SER A 203 2.15 -3.15 -12.94
C SER A 203 2.36 -2.39 -11.62
N GLN A 204 3.47 -1.65 -11.46
CA GLN A 204 3.70 -0.82 -10.27
C GLN A 204 2.83 0.45 -10.29
N LEU A 205 2.62 1.06 -11.45
CA LEU A 205 1.66 2.18 -11.59
C LEU A 205 0.24 1.74 -11.20
N ASN A 206 -0.19 0.57 -11.66
CA ASN A 206 -1.46 -0.02 -11.30
C ASN A 206 -1.56 -0.30 -9.79
N ASP A 207 -0.52 -0.87 -9.19
CA ASP A 207 -0.45 -1.13 -7.75
C ASP A 207 -0.54 0.18 -6.94
N ALA A 208 0.20 1.23 -7.34
CA ALA A 208 0.17 2.53 -6.67
C ALA A 208 -1.20 3.24 -6.80
N ALA A 209 -1.82 3.17 -7.98
CA ALA A 209 -3.17 3.70 -8.21
C ALA A 209 -4.23 2.95 -7.37
N ALA A 210 -4.12 1.63 -7.21
CA ALA A 210 -4.99 0.84 -6.37
C ALA A 210 -4.81 1.18 -4.88
N CYS A 211 -3.57 1.42 -4.43
CA CYS A 211 -3.30 1.93 -3.08
C CYS A 211 -3.89 3.33 -2.88
N LEU A 212 -3.78 4.24 -3.87
CA LEU A 212 -4.39 5.57 -3.81
C LEU A 212 -5.93 5.49 -3.72
N TRP A 213 -6.55 4.58 -4.49
CA TRP A 213 -7.99 4.33 -4.37
C TRP A 213 -8.36 3.90 -2.95
N THR A 214 -7.57 3.02 -2.33
CA THR A 214 -7.77 2.62 -0.93
C THR A 214 -7.51 3.79 0.03
N ALA A 215 -6.52 4.65 -0.21
CA ALA A 215 -6.28 5.86 0.58
C ALA A 215 -7.51 6.79 0.59
N ARG A 216 -8.20 6.95 -0.56
CA ARG A 216 -9.46 7.70 -0.64
C ARG A 216 -10.54 7.08 0.26
N ARG A 217 -10.67 5.75 0.26
CA ARG A 217 -11.65 5.05 1.10
C ARG A 217 -11.32 5.17 2.58
N ILE A 218 -10.04 5.13 2.96
CA ILE A 218 -9.58 5.38 4.33
C ILE A 218 -9.98 6.79 4.76
N ALA A 219 -9.70 7.78 3.93
CA ALA A 219 -10.08 9.18 4.21
C ALA A 219 -11.60 9.36 4.34
N ALA A 220 -12.38 8.65 3.55
CA ALA A 220 -13.85 8.61 3.59
C ALA A 220 -14.42 7.69 4.70
N ARG A 221 -13.57 6.96 5.44
CA ARG A 221 -13.98 6.00 6.49
C ARG A 221 -14.88 4.85 5.97
N THR A 222 -14.64 4.38 4.76
CA THR A 222 -15.39 3.31 4.09
C THR A 222 -14.57 2.04 3.89
N VAL A 223 -13.67 1.76 4.80
CA VAL A 223 -12.75 0.61 4.78
C VAL A 223 -13.05 -0.37 5.87
N SER A 224 -12.59 -1.60 5.69
CA SER A 224 -12.48 -2.62 6.73
C SER A 224 -11.02 -2.92 7.04
N ARG A 225 -10.76 -3.55 8.18
CA ARG A 225 -9.44 -3.93 8.66
C ARG A 225 -9.35 -5.44 8.78
N LEU A 226 -8.19 -5.97 8.51
CA LEU A 226 -7.87 -7.38 8.66
C LEU A 226 -6.70 -7.52 9.63
N PRO A 227 -6.85 -8.18 10.78
CA PRO A 227 -8.13 -8.57 11.36
C PRO A 227 -8.92 -7.36 11.91
N GLU A 228 -10.16 -7.57 12.31
CA GLU A 228 -10.97 -6.53 12.97
C GLU A 228 -10.36 -6.13 14.31
N ASP A 229 -9.82 -7.12 15.05
CA ASP A 229 -9.04 -6.92 16.29
C ASP A 229 -7.57 -7.27 16.02
N PRO A 230 -6.72 -6.27 15.78
CA PRO A 230 -5.33 -6.49 15.37
C PRO A 230 -4.42 -6.88 16.54
N GLU A 231 -3.47 -7.77 16.26
CA GLU A 231 -2.30 -7.98 17.12
C GLU A 231 -1.42 -6.72 17.12
N TRP A 232 -0.68 -6.53 18.20
CA TRP A 232 0.30 -5.45 18.36
C TRP A 232 1.70 -6.06 18.36
N ASP A 233 2.65 -5.36 17.76
CA ASP A 233 4.05 -5.76 17.84
C ASP A 233 4.75 -5.21 19.10
N ALA A 234 6.01 -5.55 19.28
CA ALA A 234 6.81 -5.10 20.44
C ALA A 234 7.05 -3.58 20.47
N LEU A 235 6.90 -2.88 19.34
CA LEU A 235 7.04 -1.43 19.26
C LEU A 235 5.70 -0.70 19.43
N GLY A 236 4.61 -1.43 19.72
CA GLY A 236 3.26 -0.88 19.86
C GLY A 236 2.62 -0.50 18.54
N LEU A 237 3.03 -1.15 17.44
CA LEU A 237 2.40 -1.00 16.14
C LEU A 237 1.30 -2.06 15.95
N ARG A 238 0.15 -1.63 15.44
CA ARG A 238 -0.91 -2.56 15.05
C ARG A 238 -0.52 -3.29 13.78
N MET A 239 -0.62 -4.62 13.81
CA MET A 239 -0.40 -5.49 12.66
C MET A 239 -1.73 -5.71 11.93
N GLU A 240 -2.08 -4.77 11.06
CA GLU A 240 -3.35 -4.79 10.32
C GLU A 240 -3.12 -4.48 8.84
N ILE A 241 -3.97 -5.03 7.96
CA ILE A 241 -4.05 -4.63 6.55
C ILE A 241 -5.41 -3.98 6.34
N VAL A 242 -5.41 -2.77 5.76
CA VAL A 242 -6.64 -2.02 5.48
C VAL A 242 -7.10 -2.29 4.05
N ARG A 243 -8.39 -2.54 3.89
CA ARG A 243 -9.02 -2.79 2.59
C ARG A 243 -10.35 -2.06 2.43
#